data_11a244b4ce3da0bb591c86c82cd629e6
#
_entry.id   11a244b4ce3da0bb591c86c82cd629e6
#
_cell.length_a   1.000
_cell.length_b   1.000
_cell.length_c   1.000
_cell.angle_alpha   90.00
_cell.angle_beta   90.00
_cell.angle_gamma   90.00
#
_symmetry.space_group_name_H-M   'P 1'
#
loop_
_entity.id
_entity.type
_entity.pdbx_description
1 polymer ?
#
loop_
_entity_poly.entity_id
_entity_poly.type
_entity_poly.pdbx_seq_one_letter_code
_entity_poly.pdbx_strand_id
1 'polypeptide(L)'
;MAQMIISCAFFMGLVALISYLKTRGEVATKDGYFLAGRGLTAVFIAGSMLLTNLSAEQLIGLNGSAYGFNLSSMGWEVTAAVATVCMAFVFLPRYLAGAFSTLPEFLNDRFDGSVRALSAVLFMVGYGLITIPSVLYAGSIAVLQLFDVPGLLGLSYAQSLVVTIVGIGAIGAVYAVFGGLKAVAVSDTLNGIGLLIVGLAVPILGLIALGDGSLGAGLHTIANTETQKLNAIGGPTDPTPFATLFTGMVFANLFYWCTNQYVIQRTLAAKSLAEGQKGVLFSGFFKVLVPFLMMLPGVIAFHLYGGPDESGGLASIDLAYPRLIADVLPSYAMGFFLAVLLGAVFSSFNSLLNSAATLFCLDVYLPYRQRKGKAVLDDSALLRVARRVSVVIALFSFVVAPLLQFAPDGLWQVIRVFTGFYNIPIIAIVIVGLFSLRVPALGPKLVIGFHLLAYGLLQFVFKDAVDVHFLHLYAILFVIEVGILLATGYFKPRAEAWRYSTTHLVPMQPWRFRIPCAATLLSCVVALYLLFSPIGLVGGLSNSFWPLIVLLTVGNGALWAWYALGGHERFAISKR
;
A
#
# COMPACT_ATOMS: atom_id res chain seq x y z
N MET A 1 29.20 14.70 3.71
CA MET A 1 28.27 14.97 2.60
C MET A 1 28.69 14.30 1.29
N ALA A 2 29.87 14.60 0.71
CA ALA A 2 30.30 13.97 -0.57
C ALA A 2 30.26 12.44 -0.53
N GLN A 3 30.80 11.81 0.51
CA GLN A 3 30.75 10.34 0.69
C GLN A 3 29.33 9.78 0.70
N MET A 4 28.37 10.47 1.33
CA MET A 4 26.98 10.09 1.39
C MET A 4 26.29 10.14 0.02
N ILE A 5 26.54 11.22 -0.74
CA ILE A 5 26.02 11.37 -2.11
C ILE A 5 26.61 10.30 -3.04
N ILE A 6 27.93 10.06 -2.97
CA ILE A 6 28.59 9.02 -3.78
C ILE A 6 28.05 7.63 -3.44
N SER A 7 27.91 7.30 -2.16
CA SER A 7 27.35 6.02 -1.70
C SER A 7 25.88 5.87 -2.16
N CYS A 8 25.06 6.91 -2.03
CA CYS A 8 23.69 6.91 -2.51
C CYS A 8 23.62 6.68 -4.03
N ALA A 9 24.41 7.43 -4.81
CA ALA A 9 24.48 7.29 -6.27
C ALA A 9 24.95 5.89 -6.69
N PHE A 10 25.90 5.31 -5.97
CA PHE A 10 26.37 3.94 -6.22
C PHE A 10 25.27 2.91 -6.04
N PHE A 11 24.56 2.91 -4.90
CA PHE A 11 23.47 1.95 -4.64
C PHE A 11 22.30 2.13 -5.61
N MET A 12 21.90 3.36 -5.89
CA MET A 12 20.86 3.64 -6.88
C MET A 12 21.28 3.20 -8.29
N GLY A 13 22.51 3.47 -8.69
CA GLY A 13 23.08 3.06 -9.97
C GLY A 13 23.13 1.53 -10.10
N LEU A 14 23.48 0.83 -9.01
CA LEU A 14 23.50 -0.64 -8.97
C LEU A 14 22.10 -1.23 -9.16
N VAL A 15 21.09 -0.70 -8.46
CA VAL A 15 19.69 -1.12 -8.64
C VAL A 15 19.20 -0.86 -10.06
N ALA A 16 19.51 0.31 -10.61
CA ALA A 16 19.17 0.68 -11.99
C ALA A 16 19.81 -0.28 -13.01
N LEU A 17 21.08 -0.56 -12.85
CA LEU A 17 21.85 -1.44 -13.74
C LEU A 17 21.27 -2.88 -13.71
N ILE A 18 21.07 -3.45 -12.53
CA ILE A 18 20.50 -4.80 -12.38
C ILE A 18 19.11 -4.86 -12.98
N SER A 19 18.28 -3.85 -12.72
CA SER A 19 16.92 -3.76 -13.27
C SER A 19 16.95 -3.71 -14.79
N TYR A 20 17.78 -2.86 -15.38
CA TYR A 20 17.96 -2.75 -16.84
C TYR A 20 18.43 -4.07 -17.46
N LEU A 21 19.49 -4.69 -16.90
CA LEU A 21 20.03 -5.94 -17.44
C LEU A 21 19.02 -7.09 -17.42
N LYS A 22 18.15 -7.13 -16.39
CA LYS A 22 17.12 -8.18 -16.26
C LYS A 22 15.87 -7.97 -17.13
N THR A 23 15.67 -6.74 -17.63
CA THR A 23 14.40 -6.39 -18.30
C THR A 23 14.55 -5.90 -19.73
N ARG A 24 15.80 -5.69 -20.20
CA ARG A 24 16.07 -5.26 -21.57
C ARG A 24 15.50 -6.29 -22.57
N GLY A 25 14.77 -5.79 -23.58
CA GLY A 25 14.18 -6.60 -24.65
C GLY A 25 12.74 -7.05 -24.38
N GLU A 26 12.24 -7.04 -23.13
CA GLU A 26 10.89 -7.47 -22.81
C GLU A 26 9.85 -6.34 -22.82
N VAL A 27 10.29 -5.09 -22.87
CA VAL A 27 9.45 -3.86 -22.73
C VAL A 27 8.89 -3.39 -24.08
N ALA A 28 9.15 -4.13 -25.17
CA ALA A 28 8.77 -3.73 -26.52
C ALA A 28 7.31 -4.02 -26.89
N THR A 29 6.66 -4.93 -26.15
CA THR A 29 5.26 -5.33 -26.39
C THR A 29 4.31 -4.72 -25.38
N LYS A 30 3.02 -4.63 -25.76
CA LYS A 30 1.94 -4.19 -24.87
C LYS A 30 1.92 -5.01 -23.57
N ASP A 31 1.89 -6.34 -23.68
CA ASP A 31 1.83 -7.22 -22.50
C ASP A 31 3.12 -7.19 -21.68
N GLY A 32 4.28 -7.05 -22.33
CA GLY A 32 5.56 -6.86 -21.64
C GLY A 32 5.60 -5.58 -20.80
N TYR A 33 5.14 -4.47 -21.38
CA TYR A 33 5.16 -3.16 -20.70
C TYR A 33 4.15 -3.06 -19.56
N PHE A 34 2.88 -3.42 -19.79
CA PHE A 34 1.80 -3.23 -18.81
C PHE A 34 1.66 -4.39 -17.82
N LEU A 35 1.99 -5.63 -18.21
CA LEU A 35 1.76 -6.85 -17.42
C LEU A 35 3.02 -7.70 -17.22
N ALA A 36 4.20 -7.17 -17.51
CA ALA A 36 5.46 -7.94 -17.41
C ALA A 36 5.40 -9.32 -18.13
N GLY A 37 4.65 -9.41 -19.24
CA GLY A 37 4.44 -10.64 -20.00
C GLY A 37 3.74 -11.75 -19.20
N ARG A 38 3.05 -11.44 -18.10
CA ARG A 38 2.48 -12.43 -17.14
C ARG A 38 3.53 -13.42 -16.65
N GLY A 39 4.73 -12.94 -16.34
CA GLY A 39 5.89 -13.78 -15.97
C GLY A 39 6.36 -13.58 -14.52
N LEU A 40 5.65 -12.79 -13.68
CA LEU A 40 6.10 -12.49 -12.33
C LEU A 40 5.97 -13.72 -11.42
N THR A 41 7.07 -13.99 -10.69
CA THR A 41 7.12 -15.03 -9.65
C THR A 41 6.77 -14.44 -8.29
N ALA A 42 6.53 -15.31 -7.31
CA ALA A 42 6.16 -14.92 -5.95
C ALA A 42 7.11 -13.91 -5.31
N VAL A 43 8.42 -14.04 -5.53
CA VAL A 43 9.43 -13.15 -4.97
C VAL A 43 9.27 -11.72 -5.50
N PHE A 44 9.11 -11.58 -6.82
CA PHE A 44 8.91 -10.26 -7.44
C PHE A 44 7.55 -9.66 -7.10
N ILE A 45 6.50 -10.48 -6.98
CA ILE A 45 5.19 -10.02 -6.54
C ILE A 45 5.27 -9.52 -5.10
N ALA A 46 5.82 -10.32 -4.18
CA ALA A 46 5.93 -9.96 -2.76
C ALA A 46 6.82 -8.71 -2.55
N GLY A 47 7.99 -8.68 -3.18
CA GLY A 47 8.93 -7.54 -3.06
C GLY A 47 8.36 -6.26 -3.66
N SER A 48 7.71 -6.33 -4.83
CA SER A 48 7.09 -5.16 -5.44
C SER A 48 5.85 -4.69 -4.68
N MET A 49 5.00 -5.60 -4.17
CA MET A 49 3.88 -5.24 -3.30
C MET A 49 4.35 -4.60 -1.98
N LEU A 50 5.43 -5.13 -1.39
CA LEU A 50 6.04 -4.57 -0.19
C LEU A 50 6.42 -3.11 -0.42
N LEU A 51 7.31 -2.85 -1.39
CA LEU A 51 7.88 -1.52 -1.56
C LEU A 51 6.89 -0.51 -2.18
N THR A 52 5.94 -0.97 -2.97
CA THR A 52 4.84 -0.12 -3.47
C THR A 52 3.98 0.42 -2.34
N ASN A 53 3.85 -0.33 -1.27
CA ASN A 53 3.07 0.09 -0.10
C ASN A 53 3.93 0.77 0.97
N LEU A 54 5.14 0.28 1.25
CA LEU A 54 6.05 0.89 2.23
C LEU A 54 6.76 2.08 1.58
N SER A 55 6.07 3.18 1.48
CA SER A 55 6.53 4.44 0.92
C SER A 55 7.14 5.36 1.98
N ALA A 56 7.76 6.45 1.55
CA ALA A 56 8.33 7.45 2.47
C ALA A 56 7.28 8.06 3.40
N GLU A 57 6.05 8.24 2.94
CA GLU A 57 4.95 8.74 3.75
C GLU A 57 4.58 7.79 4.90
N GLN A 58 4.69 6.48 4.69
CA GLN A 58 4.47 5.51 5.77
C GLN A 58 5.63 5.48 6.76
N LEU A 59 6.88 5.55 6.28
CA LEU A 59 8.05 5.63 7.15
C LEU A 59 7.95 6.82 8.12
N ILE A 60 7.62 7.99 7.61
CA ILE A 60 7.48 9.20 8.42
C ILE A 60 6.21 9.17 9.24
N GLY A 61 5.07 8.91 8.61
CA GLY A 61 3.76 9.01 9.24
C GLY A 61 3.51 7.99 10.35
N LEU A 62 3.91 6.73 10.17
CA LEU A 62 3.74 5.70 11.19
C LEU A 62 4.70 5.89 12.38
N ASN A 63 5.94 6.31 12.13
CA ASN A 63 6.87 6.68 13.20
C ASN A 63 6.36 7.90 13.96
N GLY A 64 5.93 8.94 13.26
CA GLY A 64 5.35 10.14 13.86
C GLY A 64 4.11 9.83 14.71
N SER A 65 3.22 8.96 14.20
CA SER A 65 2.04 8.53 14.95
C SER A 65 2.41 7.77 16.23
N ALA A 66 3.41 6.89 16.18
CA ALA A 66 3.89 6.16 17.36
C ALA A 66 4.60 7.07 18.37
N TYR A 67 5.37 8.06 17.88
CA TYR A 67 6.01 9.08 18.72
C TYR A 67 4.99 9.97 19.41
N GLY A 68 4.05 10.55 18.65
CA GLY A 68 3.06 11.49 19.16
C GLY A 68 1.97 10.83 20.01
N PHE A 69 1.55 9.63 19.64
CA PHE A 69 0.43 8.94 20.28
C PHE A 69 0.86 7.58 20.87
N ASN A 70 0.58 6.50 20.15
CA ASN A 70 0.86 5.11 20.54
C ASN A 70 0.89 4.19 19.30
N LEU A 71 0.87 2.86 19.51
CA LEU A 71 0.84 1.90 18.42
C LEU A 71 -0.55 1.64 17.81
N SER A 72 -1.59 2.43 18.12
CA SER A 72 -2.94 2.21 17.56
C SER A 72 -2.97 2.22 16.03
N SER A 73 -2.13 3.04 15.38
CA SER A 73 -1.99 3.06 13.91
C SER A 73 -1.47 1.75 13.31
N MET A 74 -0.98 0.79 14.13
CA MET A 74 -0.69 -0.59 13.71
C MET A 74 -1.90 -1.25 13.04
N GLY A 75 -3.11 -0.82 13.40
CA GLY A 75 -4.35 -1.31 12.80
C GLY A 75 -4.36 -1.27 11.27
N TRP A 76 -3.80 -0.25 10.65
CA TRP A 76 -3.70 -0.14 9.20
C TRP A 76 -2.86 -1.25 8.57
N GLU A 77 -1.78 -1.63 9.22
CA GLU A 77 -0.82 -2.58 8.67
C GLU A 77 -1.24 -4.03 8.90
N VAL A 78 -1.73 -4.35 10.08
CA VAL A 78 -2.13 -5.72 10.40
C VAL A 78 -3.46 -6.12 9.77
N THR A 79 -4.43 -5.19 9.62
CA THR A 79 -5.66 -5.47 8.85
C THR A 79 -5.38 -5.59 7.35
N ALA A 80 -4.31 -4.98 6.85
CA ALA A 80 -3.81 -5.22 5.49
C ALA A 80 -3.43 -6.69 5.28
N ALA A 81 -2.81 -7.35 6.28
CA ALA A 81 -2.52 -8.77 6.22
C ALA A 81 -3.80 -9.62 6.04
N VAL A 82 -4.91 -9.26 6.70
CA VAL A 82 -6.21 -9.90 6.48
C VAL A 82 -6.69 -9.72 5.05
N ALA A 83 -6.55 -8.50 4.50
CA ALA A 83 -6.95 -8.21 3.12
C ALA A 83 -6.10 -9.00 2.10
N THR A 84 -4.80 -9.23 2.36
CA THR A 84 -3.98 -10.09 1.48
C THR A 84 -4.46 -11.55 1.46
N VAL A 85 -4.97 -12.07 2.57
CA VAL A 85 -5.63 -13.39 2.60
C VAL A 85 -6.88 -13.38 1.71
N CYS A 86 -7.74 -12.37 1.83
CA CYS A 86 -8.90 -12.21 0.96
C CYS A 86 -8.49 -12.12 -0.52
N MET A 87 -7.43 -11.37 -0.83
CA MET A 87 -6.88 -11.30 -2.18
C MET A 87 -6.47 -12.67 -2.70
N ALA A 88 -5.70 -13.44 -1.92
CA ALA A 88 -5.17 -14.74 -2.33
C ALA A 88 -6.27 -15.80 -2.57
N PHE A 89 -7.38 -15.75 -1.81
CA PHE A 89 -8.41 -16.79 -1.85
C PHE A 89 -9.65 -16.41 -2.67
N VAL A 90 -10.00 -15.13 -2.72
CA VAL A 90 -11.27 -14.68 -3.30
C VAL A 90 -11.06 -13.95 -4.63
N PHE A 91 -10.23 -12.91 -4.64
CA PHE A 91 -10.11 -12.01 -5.78
C PHE A 91 -9.14 -12.54 -6.84
N LEU A 92 -7.92 -12.92 -6.45
CA LEU A 92 -6.87 -13.33 -7.37
C LEU A 92 -7.26 -14.52 -8.26
N PRO A 93 -7.87 -15.62 -7.71
CA PRO A 93 -8.31 -16.72 -8.57
C PRO A 93 -9.29 -16.27 -9.66
N ARG A 94 -10.19 -15.34 -9.32
CA ARG A 94 -11.16 -14.80 -10.27
C ARG A 94 -10.50 -13.90 -11.31
N TYR A 95 -9.65 -12.99 -10.89
CA TYR A 95 -8.97 -12.09 -11.82
C TYR A 95 -8.08 -12.84 -12.83
N LEU A 96 -7.31 -13.83 -12.38
CA LEU A 96 -6.46 -14.64 -13.26
C LEU A 96 -7.27 -15.56 -14.18
N ALA A 97 -8.38 -16.12 -13.72
CA ALA A 97 -9.25 -16.95 -14.56
C ALA A 97 -9.88 -16.14 -15.71
N GLY A 98 -10.27 -14.88 -15.46
CA GLY A 98 -10.78 -13.96 -16.48
C GLY A 98 -9.68 -13.31 -17.32
N ALA A 99 -8.40 -13.47 -16.93
CA ALA A 99 -7.23 -12.90 -17.59
C ALA A 99 -7.26 -11.38 -17.76
N PHE A 100 -7.94 -10.68 -16.86
CA PHE A 100 -8.05 -9.22 -16.90
C PHE A 100 -6.68 -8.56 -16.77
N SER A 101 -6.50 -7.47 -17.52
CA SER A 101 -5.29 -6.65 -17.45
C SER A 101 -5.42 -5.52 -16.44
N THR A 102 -6.66 -5.07 -16.22
CA THR A 102 -7.00 -3.99 -15.29
C THR A 102 -8.28 -4.29 -14.53
N LEU A 103 -8.47 -3.65 -13.36
CA LEU A 103 -9.74 -3.73 -12.65
C LEU A 103 -10.91 -3.13 -13.45
N PRO A 104 -10.79 -1.96 -14.13
CA PRO A 104 -11.86 -1.47 -14.98
C PRO A 104 -12.23 -2.43 -16.14
N GLU A 105 -11.28 -3.22 -16.65
CA GLU A 105 -11.59 -4.27 -17.63
C GLU A 105 -12.50 -5.36 -17.06
N PHE A 106 -12.24 -5.80 -15.83
CA PHE A 106 -13.17 -6.68 -15.09
C PHE A 106 -14.55 -6.04 -14.92
N LEU A 107 -14.62 -4.74 -14.57
CA LEU A 107 -15.88 -4.02 -14.43
C LEU A 107 -16.63 -3.86 -15.77
N ASN A 108 -15.91 -3.78 -16.89
CA ASN A 108 -16.50 -3.81 -18.23
C ASN A 108 -17.18 -5.16 -18.53
N ASP A 109 -16.49 -6.27 -18.25
CA ASP A 109 -17.04 -7.62 -18.46
C ASP A 109 -18.27 -7.86 -17.56
N ARG A 110 -18.20 -7.36 -16.33
CA ARG A 110 -19.30 -7.52 -15.35
C ARG A 110 -20.47 -6.60 -15.60
N PHE A 111 -20.27 -5.38 -16.00
CA PHE A 111 -21.30 -4.33 -16.13
C PHE A 111 -21.39 -3.78 -17.55
N ASP A 112 -20.66 -2.71 -17.85
CA ASP A 112 -20.58 -2.10 -19.19
C ASP A 112 -19.34 -1.20 -19.36
N GLY A 113 -19.13 -0.75 -20.61
CA GLY A 113 -18.02 0.15 -20.96
C GLY A 113 -18.10 1.54 -20.33
N SER A 114 -19.28 1.96 -19.83
CA SER A 114 -19.41 3.24 -19.11
C SER A 114 -18.87 3.11 -17.69
N VAL A 115 -19.17 2.01 -17.00
CA VAL A 115 -18.61 1.70 -15.67
C VAL A 115 -17.09 1.54 -15.74
N ARG A 116 -16.57 0.87 -16.80
CA ARG A 116 -15.13 0.82 -17.10
C ARG A 116 -14.49 2.19 -17.16
N ALA A 117 -15.02 3.06 -18.02
CA ALA A 117 -14.46 4.40 -18.21
C ALA A 117 -14.56 5.25 -16.94
N LEU A 118 -15.69 5.20 -16.22
CA LEU A 118 -15.92 5.97 -15.00
C LEU A 118 -14.97 5.54 -13.89
N SER A 119 -14.79 4.24 -13.67
CA SER A 119 -13.83 3.73 -12.69
C SER A 119 -12.38 4.05 -13.04
N ALA A 120 -11.99 3.94 -14.32
CA ALA A 120 -10.65 4.31 -14.77
C ALA A 120 -10.36 5.81 -14.55
N VAL A 121 -11.31 6.69 -14.86
CA VAL A 121 -11.18 8.13 -14.61
C VAL A 121 -11.07 8.41 -13.11
N LEU A 122 -11.89 7.76 -12.29
CA LEU A 122 -11.87 7.94 -10.84
C LEU A 122 -10.50 7.57 -10.24
N PHE A 123 -9.91 6.44 -10.66
CA PHE A 123 -8.54 6.09 -10.28
C PHE A 123 -7.50 7.11 -10.76
N MET A 124 -7.56 7.53 -12.02
CA MET A 124 -6.57 8.47 -12.57
C MET A 124 -6.62 9.83 -11.87
N VAL A 125 -7.83 10.32 -11.55
CA VAL A 125 -8.02 11.56 -10.78
C VAL A 125 -7.44 11.40 -9.36
N GLY A 126 -7.75 10.30 -8.68
CA GLY A 126 -7.21 10.00 -7.34
C GLY A 126 -5.68 9.90 -7.34
N TYR A 127 -5.09 9.23 -8.32
CA TYR A 127 -3.63 9.11 -8.44
C TYR A 127 -2.97 10.45 -8.76
N GLY A 128 -3.49 11.18 -9.76
CA GLY A 128 -2.87 12.42 -10.23
C GLY A 128 -2.99 13.59 -9.26
N LEU A 129 -4.13 13.73 -8.58
CA LEU A 129 -4.38 14.84 -7.66
C LEU A 129 -3.80 14.62 -6.26
N ILE A 130 -3.77 13.37 -5.78
CA ILE A 130 -3.45 13.09 -4.38
C ILE A 130 -2.26 12.14 -4.24
N THR A 131 -2.37 10.91 -4.76
CA THR A 131 -1.42 9.87 -4.37
C THR A 131 -0.01 10.13 -4.91
N ILE A 132 0.14 10.51 -6.19
CA ILE A 132 1.46 10.81 -6.76
C ILE A 132 2.07 12.07 -6.15
N PRO A 133 1.34 13.21 -6.03
CA PRO A 133 1.84 14.38 -5.33
C PRO A 133 2.28 14.11 -3.88
N SER A 134 1.53 13.30 -3.14
CA SER A 134 1.84 12.96 -1.74
C SER A 134 3.15 12.17 -1.60
N VAL A 135 3.39 11.20 -2.50
CA VAL A 135 4.64 10.43 -2.51
C VAL A 135 5.84 11.35 -2.77
N LEU A 136 5.73 12.25 -3.74
CA LEU A 136 6.80 13.22 -4.05
C LEU A 136 7.03 14.20 -2.90
N TYR A 137 5.98 14.72 -2.32
CA TYR A 137 6.04 15.66 -1.20
C TYR A 137 6.69 15.02 0.02
N ALA A 138 6.25 13.82 0.44
CA ALA A 138 6.82 13.10 1.59
C ALA A 138 8.30 12.78 1.38
N GLY A 139 8.67 12.28 0.20
CA GLY A 139 10.07 12.02 -0.14
C GLY A 139 10.93 13.28 -0.12
N SER A 140 10.38 14.40 -0.58
CA SER A 140 11.09 15.68 -0.60
C SER A 140 11.30 16.26 0.80
N ILE A 141 10.31 16.18 1.69
CA ILE A 141 10.48 16.60 3.10
C ILE A 141 11.60 15.81 3.77
N ALA A 142 11.62 14.48 3.58
CA ALA A 142 12.67 13.66 4.17
C ALA A 142 14.07 14.05 3.67
N VAL A 143 14.22 14.33 2.37
CA VAL A 143 15.48 14.80 1.80
C VAL A 143 15.86 16.18 2.32
N LEU A 144 14.91 17.11 2.41
CA LEU A 144 15.15 18.46 2.95
C LEU A 144 15.66 18.43 4.39
N GLN A 145 15.10 17.56 5.23
CA GLN A 145 15.49 17.44 6.64
C GLN A 145 16.86 16.76 6.82
N LEU A 146 17.15 15.75 6.01
CA LEU A 146 18.42 15.01 6.11
C LEU A 146 19.63 15.78 5.57
N PHE A 147 19.43 16.72 4.64
CA PHE A 147 20.51 17.37 3.90
C PHE A 147 20.62 18.88 4.10
N ASP A 148 19.74 19.50 4.89
CA ASP A 148 19.68 20.96 4.97
C ASP A 148 19.74 21.62 3.57
N VAL A 149 18.91 21.15 2.65
CA VAL A 149 18.87 21.66 1.27
C VAL A 149 18.71 23.18 1.21
N PRO A 150 17.90 23.84 2.08
CA PRO A 150 17.84 25.29 2.16
C PRO A 150 19.21 25.94 2.39
N GLY A 151 19.96 25.47 3.37
CA GLY A 151 21.31 25.98 3.68
C GLY A 151 22.30 25.73 2.54
N LEU A 152 22.22 24.55 1.87
CA LEU A 152 23.09 24.19 0.75
C LEU A 152 22.87 25.05 -0.49
N LEU A 153 21.61 25.35 -0.82
CA LEU A 153 21.25 26.10 -2.03
C LEU A 153 21.11 27.61 -1.79
N GLY A 154 21.10 28.06 -0.54
CA GLY A 154 20.82 29.44 -0.19
C GLY A 154 19.39 29.89 -0.56
N LEU A 155 18.44 28.95 -0.56
CA LEU A 155 17.05 29.16 -0.94
C LEU A 155 16.14 29.12 0.28
N SER A 156 14.96 29.76 0.17
CA SER A 156 13.92 29.60 1.19
C SER A 156 13.43 28.12 1.26
N TYR A 157 12.83 27.73 2.38
CA TYR A 157 12.28 26.38 2.54
C TYR A 157 11.30 26.00 1.41
N ALA A 158 10.37 26.89 1.07
CA ALA A 158 9.39 26.65 0.00
C ALA A 158 10.04 26.47 -1.40
N GLN A 159 11.09 27.27 -1.70
CA GLN A 159 11.83 27.12 -2.95
C GLN A 159 12.63 25.82 -2.97
N SER A 160 13.27 25.47 -1.87
CA SER A 160 14.02 24.21 -1.73
C SER A 160 13.11 23.01 -1.86
N LEU A 161 11.88 23.08 -1.32
CA LEU A 161 10.87 22.04 -1.47
C LEU A 161 10.50 21.83 -2.95
N VAL A 162 10.21 22.90 -3.69
CA VAL A 162 9.89 22.81 -5.12
C VAL A 162 11.05 22.21 -5.91
N VAL A 163 12.28 22.68 -5.69
CA VAL A 163 13.49 22.16 -6.36
C VAL A 163 13.68 20.68 -6.07
N THR A 164 13.49 20.26 -4.83
CA THR A 164 13.64 18.85 -4.41
C THR A 164 12.54 17.97 -5.02
N ILE A 165 11.28 18.43 -5.02
CA ILE A 165 10.16 17.72 -5.67
C ILE A 165 10.44 17.51 -7.16
N VAL A 166 10.84 18.56 -7.86
CA VAL A 166 11.16 18.49 -9.30
C VAL A 166 12.36 17.58 -9.55
N GLY A 167 13.41 17.67 -8.75
CA GLY A 167 14.61 16.84 -8.87
C GLY A 167 14.31 15.35 -8.67
N ILE A 168 13.67 15.01 -7.57
CA ILE A 168 13.26 13.61 -7.26
C ILE A 168 12.28 13.11 -8.31
N GLY A 169 11.27 13.92 -8.64
CA GLY A 169 10.24 13.54 -9.60
C GLY A 169 10.79 13.36 -11.02
N ALA A 170 11.73 14.19 -11.48
CA ALA A 170 12.37 14.04 -12.78
C ALA A 170 13.17 12.73 -12.89
N ILE A 171 13.97 12.41 -11.86
CA ILE A 171 14.70 11.13 -11.80
C ILE A 171 13.71 9.95 -11.82
N GLY A 172 12.67 9.99 -10.99
CA GLY A 172 11.62 8.95 -10.95
C GLY A 172 10.90 8.80 -12.29
N ALA A 173 10.54 9.91 -12.95
CA ALA A 173 9.86 9.89 -14.24
C ALA A 173 10.68 9.20 -15.34
N VAL A 174 11.99 9.37 -15.38
CA VAL A 174 12.87 8.64 -16.30
C VAL A 174 12.74 7.14 -16.11
N TYR A 175 12.75 6.67 -14.88
CA TYR A 175 12.56 5.25 -14.57
C TYR A 175 11.18 4.73 -15.05
N ALA A 176 10.11 5.47 -14.75
CA ALA A 176 8.73 5.07 -15.09
C ALA A 176 8.49 5.00 -16.60
N VAL A 177 9.00 6.00 -17.33
CA VAL A 177 8.76 6.15 -18.78
C VAL A 177 9.45 5.04 -19.58
N PHE A 178 10.62 4.57 -19.14
CA PHE A 178 11.43 3.60 -19.89
C PHE A 178 11.36 2.17 -19.38
N GLY A 179 10.95 1.94 -18.13
CA GLY A 179 11.12 0.66 -17.44
C GLY A 179 9.98 -0.37 -17.60
N GLY A 180 8.73 0.05 -17.71
CA GLY A 180 7.55 -0.84 -17.66
C GLY A 180 7.42 -1.60 -16.33
N LEU A 181 6.37 -2.45 -16.20
CA LEU A 181 6.03 -3.12 -14.94
C LEU A 181 7.12 -4.08 -14.44
N LYS A 182 7.82 -4.79 -15.32
CA LYS A 182 8.85 -5.76 -14.91
C LYS A 182 10.08 -5.07 -14.31
N ALA A 183 10.51 -3.95 -14.91
CA ALA A 183 11.64 -3.18 -14.38
C ALA A 183 11.30 -2.59 -13.01
N VAL A 184 10.07 -2.09 -12.83
CA VAL A 184 9.56 -1.65 -11.54
C VAL A 184 9.59 -2.79 -10.53
N ALA A 185 9.07 -3.99 -10.86
CA ALA A 185 9.04 -5.11 -9.92
C ALA A 185 10.44 -5.63 -9.52
N VAL A 186 11.42 -5.58 -10.42
CA VAL A 186 12.81 -5.93 -10.12
C VAL A 186 13.46 -4.89 -9.21
N SER A 187 13.35 -3.59 -9.54
CA SER A 187 13.90 -2.51 -8.71
C SER A 187 13.25 -2.48 -7.33
N ASP A 188 11.93 -2.68 -7.25
CA ASP A 188 11.18 -2.76 -6.01
C ASP A 188 11.69 -3.88 -5.11
N THR A 189 11.94 -5.07 -5.69
CA THR A 189 12.45 -6.21 -4.91
C THR A 189 13.82 -5.91 -4.30
N LEU A 190 14.72 -5.29 -5.08
CA LEU A 190 16.06 -4.93 -4.60
C LEU A 190 16.01 -3.84 -3.52
N ASN A 191 15.25 -2.77 -3.76
CA ASN A 191 15.07 -1.69 -2.78
C ASN A 191 14.31 -2.18 -1.53
N GLY A 192 13.39 -3.15 -1.68
CA GLY A 192 12.68 -3.77 -0.58
C GLY A 192 13.59 -4.54 0.37
N ILE A 193 14.62 -5.22 -0.16
CA ILE A 193 15.67 -5.85 0.66
C ILE A 193 16.44 -4.77 1.44
N GLY A 194 16.81 -3.68 0.77
CA GLY A 194 17.45 -2.53 1.43
C GLY A 194 16.58 -1.95 2.55
N LEU A 195 15.28 -1.80 2.30
CA LEU A 195 14.32 -1.31 3.30
C LEU A 195 14.21 -2.24 4.52
N LEU A 196 14.22 -3.55 4.31
CA LEU A 196 14.23 -4.50 5.43
C LEU A 196 15.51 -4.41 6.26
N ILE A 197 16.67 -4.26 5.60
CA ILE A 197 17.97 -4.09 6.29
C ILE A 197 17.95 -2.81 7.15
N VAL A 198 17.59 -1.68 6.55
CA VAL A 198 17.55 -0.40 7.28
C VAL A 198 16.44 -0.40 8.34
N GLY A 199 15.25 -0.90 7.98
CA GLY A 199 14.11 -0.97 8.88
C GLY A 199 14.36 -1.81 10.13
N LEU A 200 15.24 -2.82 10.06
CA LEU A 200 15.70 -3.59 11.21
C LEU A 200 16.86 -2.89 11.94
N ALA A 201 17.80 -2.29 11.20
CA ALA A 201 18.98 -1.64 11.79
C ALA A 201 18.59 -0.44 12.66
N VAL A 202 17.66 0.41 12.21
CA VAL A 202 17.27 1.64 12.92
C VAL A 202 16.70 1.35 14.33
N PRO A 203 15.69 0.48 14.52
CA PRO A 203 15.20 0.18 15.85
C PRO A 203 16.24 -0.50 16.73
N ILE A 204 17.11 -1.37 16.18
CA ILE A 204 18.17 -2.02 16.92
C ILE A 204 19.19 -0.99 17.43
N LEU A 205 19.67 -0.11 16.55
CA LEU A 205 20.61 0.94 16.93
C LEU A 205 19.97 1.97 17.86
N GLY A 206 18.69 2.29 17.64
CA GLY A 206 17.93 3.16 18.53
C GLY A 206 17.76 2.59 19.93
N LEU A 207 17.50 1.29 20.06
CA LEU A 207 17.46 0.60 21.36
C LEU A 207 18.83 0.57 22.05
N ILE A 208 19.90 0.35 21.30
CA ILE A 208 21.28 0.41 21.83
C ILE A 208 21.58 1.82 22.34
N ALA A 209 21.20 2.86 21.59
CA ALA A 209 21.37 4.25 22.02
C ALA A 209 20.54 4.57 23.26
N LEU A 210 19.28 4.12 23.34
CA LEU A 210 18.40 4.30 24.49
C LEU A 210 18.92 3.55 25.74
N GLY A 211 19.63 2.45 25.56
CA GLY A 211 20.17 1.64 26.63
C GLY A 211 21.65 1.88 26.92
N ASP A 212 22.19 3.07 26.59
CA ASP A 212 23.60 3.44 26.84
C ASP A 212 24.61 2.37 26.34
N GLY A 213 24.37 1.83 25.16
CA GLY A 213 25.20 0.81 24.53
C GLY A 213 24.69 -0.63 24.70
N SER A 214 23.58 -0.85 25.42
CA SER A 214 23.01 -2.17 25.66
C SER A 214 21.61 -2.32 25.04
N LEU A 215 21.47 -3.24 24.09
CA LEU A 215 20.16 -3.58 23.50
C LEU A 215 19.15 -4.06 24.57
N GLY A 216 19.62 -4.86 25.54
CA GLY A 216 18.77 -5.37 26.62
C GLY A 216 18.26 -4.27 27.53
N ALA A 217 19.09 -3.27 27.88
CA ALA A 217 18.69 -2.12 28.66
C ALA A 217 17.67 -1.26 27.92
N GLY A 218 17.86 -0.99 26.62
CA GLY A 218 16.89 -0.28 25.81
C GLY A 218 15.53 -0.98 25.71
N LEU A 219 15.54 -2.31 25.50
CA LEU A 219 14.30 -3.11 25.52
C LEU A 219 13.61 -3.05 26.89
N HIS A 220 14.40 -3.14 27.98
CA HIS A 220 13.86 -3.02 29.34
C HIS A 220 13.22 -1.66 29.57
N THR A 221 13.83 -0.58 29.09
CA THR A 221 13.28 0.77 29.21
C THR A 221 11.90 0.87 28.54
N ILE A 222 11.78 0.54 27.26
CA ILE A 222 10.49 0.66 26.56
C ILE A 222 9.42 -0.31 27.07
N ALA A 223 9.81 -1.45 27.64
CA ALA A 223 8.87 -2.43 28.20
C ALA A 223 8.38 -2.10 29.60
N ASN A 224 9.03 -1.18 30.32
CA ASN A 224 8.70 -0.86 31.71
C ASN A 224 8.46 0.64 31.97
N THR A 225 8.76 1.50 30.99
CA THR A 225 8.55 2.95 31.10
C THR A 225 7.59 3.39 30.02
N GLU A 226 6.58 4.20 30.37
CA GLU A 226 5.58 4.73 29.40
C GLU A 226 4.98 3.63 28.50
N THR A 227 4.63 2.49 29.09
CA THR A 227 4.16 1.29 28.38
C THR A 227 2.91 1.56 27.52
N GLN A 228 2.15 2.64 27.80
CA GLN A 228 1.01 3.07 27.00
C GLN A 228 1.42 3.46 25.55
N LYS A 229 2.68 3.83 25.34
CA LYS A 229 3.21 4.04 23.97
C LYS A 229 3.23 2.76 23.14
N LEU A 230 3.28 1.58 23.79
CA LEU A 230 3.18 0.28 23.12
C LEU A 230 1.73 -0.17 22.89
N ASN A 231 0.73 0.59 23.33
CA ASN A 231 -0.67 0.17 23.24
C ASN A 231 -1.17 0.24 21.79
N ALA A 232 -1.54 -0.92 21.22
CA ALA A 232 -2.18 -1.02 19.91
C ALA A 232 -3.72 -0.96 19.98
N ILE A 233 -4.28 -1.02 21.19
CA ILE A 233 -5.73 -0.89 21.42
C ILE A 233 -6.06 0.59 21.53
N GLY A 234 -6.34 1.22 20.40
CA GLY A 234 -6.65 2.65 20.33
C GLY A 234 -7.97 3.00 21.03
N GLY A 235 -7.94 4.04 21.85
CA GLY A 235 -9.13 4.66 22.42
C GLY A 235 -9.92 5.49 21.40
N PRO A 236 -11.08 6.05 21.78
CA PRO A 236 -11.92 6.83 20.85
C PRO A 236 -11.25 8.08 20.26
N THR A 237 -10.30 8.65 20.98
CA THR A 237 -9.57 9.87 20.61
C THR A 237 -8.23 9.60 19.94
N ASP A 238 -7.78 8.33 19.89
CA ASP A 238 -6.54 7.97 19.21
C ASP A 238 -6.67 8.09 17.68
N PRO A 239 -5.56 8.26 16.97
CA PRO A 239 -5.56 8.35 15.50
C PRO A 239 -6.24 7.17 14.80
N THR A 240 -6.26 6.02 15.45
CA THR A 240 -6.90 4.80 14.95
C THR A 240 -7.65 4.11 16.09
N PRO A 241 -8.90 4.51 16.36
CA PRO A 241 -9.71 3.83 17.37
C PRO A 241 -9.87 2.34 17.07
N PHE A 242 -9.72 1.47 18.06
CA PHE A 242 -9.74 0.01 17.86
C PHE A 242 -11.03 -0.50 17.18
N ALA A 243 -12.18 0.10 17.50
CA ALA A 243 -13.45 -0.25 16.88
C ALA A 243 -13.45 -0.06 15.34
N THR A 244 -12.62 0.84 14.82
CA THR A 244 -12.53 1.11 13.37
C THR A 244 -11.95 -0.06 12.58
N LEU A 245 -11.19 -0.95 13.22
CA LEU A 245 -10.68 -2.18 12.61
C LEU A 245 -11.79 -3.08 12.09
N PHE A 246 -12.94 -3.09 12.78
CA PHE A 246 -14.11 -3.93 12.46
C PHE A 246 -15.16 -3.21 11.61
N THR A 247 -14.91 -1.95 11.25
CA THR A 247 -15.82 -1.12 10.46
C THR A 247 -15.16 -0.67 9.15
N GLY A 248 -14.86 0.59 8.97
CA GLY A 248 -14.39 1.13 7.70
C GLY A 248 -12.98 0.72 7.30
N MET A 249 -12.10 0.40 8.25
CA MET A 249 -10.74 0.01 7.95
C MET A 249 -10.66 -1.30 7.15
N VAL A 250 -11.54 -2.26 7.45
CA VAL A 250 -11.64 -3.50 6.67
C VAL A 250 -11.89 -3.19 5.19
N PHE A 251 -12.85 -2.31 4.89
CA PHE A 251 -13.21 -1.96 3.51
C PHE A 251 -12.10 -1.15 2.83
N ALA A 252 -11.45 -0.23 3.53
CA ALA A 252 -10.31 0.52 3.02
C ALA A 252 -9.13 -0.41 2.66
N ASN A 253 -8.82 -1.40 3.50
CA ASN A 253 -7.78 -2.37 3.23
C ASN A 253 -8.18 -3.39 2.14
N LEU A 254 -9.44 -3.84 2.10
CA LEU A 254 -9.93 -4.66 1.00
C LEU A 254 -9.86 -3.91 -0.32
N PHE A 255 -10.24 -2.62 -0.35
CA PHE A 255 -10.03 -1.80 -1.53
C PHE A 255 -8.56 -1.79 -1.94
N TYR A 256 -7.66 -1.40 -1.03
CA TYR A 256 -6.24 -1.21 -1.33
C TYR A 256 -5.58 -2.48 -1.87
N TRP A 257 -5.76 -3.61 -1.18
CA TRP A 257 -5.07 -4.85 -1.50
C TRP A 257 -5.77 -5.72 -2.56
N CYS A 258 -7.09 -5.55 -2.76
CA CYS A 258 -7.86 -6.42 -3.64
C CYS A 258 -8.34 -5.73 -4.92
N THR A 259 -8.39 -4.39 -4.97
CA THR A 259 -9.01 -3.67 -6.09
C THR A 259 -8.21 -2.46 -6.58
N ASN A 260 -7.28 -1.94 -5.79
CA ASN A 260 -6.51 -0.78 -6.19
C ASN A 260 -5.53 -1.12 -7.32
N GLN A 261 -5.72 -0.53 -8.50
CA GLN A 261 -5.03 -0.91 -9.74
C GLN A 261 -3.51 -0.94 -9.60
N TYR A 262 -2.90 0.10 -9.00
CA TYR A 262 -1.44 0.16 -8.91
C TYR A 262 -0.85 -0.89 -7.94
N VAL A 263 -1.66 -1.47 -7.07
CA VAL A 263 -1.24 -2.57 -6.18
C VAL A 263 -1.47 -3.91 -6.85
N ILE A 264 -2.69 -4.17 -7.37
CA ILE A 264 -3.06 -5.48 -7.92
C ILE A 264 -2.43 -5.79 -9.27
N GLN A 265 -1.95 -4.78 -10.00
CA GLN A 265 -1.35 -4.97 -11.35
C GLN A 265 -0.22 -6.01 -11.35
N ARG A 266 0.55 -6.10 -10.25
CA ARG A 266 1.60 -7.11 -10.08
C ARG A 266 1.05 -8.52 -9.95
N THR A 267 -0.07 -8.64 -9.26
CA THR A 267 -0.73 -9.94 -9.06
C THR A 267 -1.41 -10.42 -10.34
N LEU A 268 -1.94 -9.49 -11.15
CA LEU A 268 -2.48 -9.78 -12.48
C LEU A 268 -1.40 -10.25 -13.48
N ALA A 269 -0.14 -9.85 -13.23
CA ALA A 269 1.03 -10.27 -14.00
C ALA A 269 1.67 -11.58 -13.51
N ALA A 270 1.03 -12.30 -12.59
CA ALA A 270 1.55 -13.54 -12.02
C ALA A 270 1.69 -14.65 -13.07
N LYS A 271 2.80 -15.41 -13.01
CA LYS A 271 3.08 -16.55 -13.87
C LYS A 271 2.06 -17.70 -13.71
N SER A 272 1.49 -17.84 -12.53
CA SER A 272 0.46 -18.83 -12.19
C SER A 272 -0.32 -18.40 -10.96
N LEU A 273 -1.48 -19.03 -10.72
CA LEU A 273 -2.24 -18.80 -9.49
C LEU A 273 -1.41 -19.11 -8.23
N ALA A 274 -0.63 -20.22 -8.27
CA ALA A 274 0.22 -20.59 -7.13
C ALA A 274 1.28 -19.52 -6.82
N GLU A 275 1.96 -18.97 -7.84
CA GLU A 275 2.94 -17.90 -7.65
C GLU A 275 2.29 -16.61 -7.16
N GLY A 276 1.13 -16.26 -7.71
CA GLY A 276 0.35 -15.11 -7.24
C GLY A 276 -0.08 -15.25 -5.78
N GLN A 277 -0.61 -16.42 -5.38
CA GLN A 277 -1.00 -16.70 -3.99
C GLN A 277 0.17 -16.62 -3.02
N LYS A 278 1.32 -17.22 -3.37
CA LYS A 278 2.56 -17.12 -2.57
C LYS A 278 2.99 -15.66 -2.41
N GLY A 279 3.08 -14.93 -3.51
CA GLY A 279 3.53 -13.54 -3.50
C GLY A 279 2.65 -12.64 -2.65
N VAL A 280 1.34 -12.77 -2.77
CA VAL A 280 0.36 -11.99 -1.99
C VAL A 280 0.43 -12.34 -0.50
N LEU A 281 0.46 -13.63 -0.14
CA LEU A 281 0.55 -14.04 1.28
C LEU A 281 1.89 -13.63 1.89
N PHE A 282 3.00 -13.73 1.15
CA PHE A 282 4.31 -13.27 1.64
C PHE A 282 4.35 -11.76 1.84
N SER A 283 3.66 -10.97 0.98
CA SER A 283 3.52 -9.54 1.24
C SER A 283 2.74 -9.25 2.53
N GLY A 284 1.79 -10.10 2.91
CA GLY A 284 1.09 -10.04 4.18
C GLY A 284 2.01 -10.23 5.40
N PHE A 285 2.98 -11.15 5.34
CA PHE A 285 3.97 -11.32 6.41
C PHE A 285 4.86 -10.08 6.58
N PHE A 286 5.21 -9.39 5.51
CA PHE A 286 5.92 -8.12 5.64
C PHE A 286 5.10 -7.08 6.40
N LYS A 287 3.76 -7.10 6.27
CA LYS A 287 2.87 -6.22 7.04
C LYS A 287 2.89 -6.49 8.54
N VAL A 288 3.07 -7.73 8.94
CA VAL A 288 3.26 -8.12 10.34
C VAL A 288 4.57 -7.54 10.91
N LEU A 289 5.58 -7.33 10.08
CA LEU A 289 6.87 -6.75 10.52
C LEU A 289 6.84 -5.21 10.62
N VAL A 290 5.89 -4.53 9.97
CA VAL A 290 5.85 -3.05 9.92
C VAL A 290 5.84 -2.39 11.29
N PRO A 291 5.08 -2.84 12.31
CA PRO A 291 5.14 -2.25 13.65
C PRO A 291 6.55 -2.18 14.22
N PHE A 292 7.36 -3.22 14.01
CA PHE A 292 8.74 -3.25 14.47
C PHE A 292 9.68 -2.38 13.63
N LEU A 293 9.46 -2.33 12.31
CA LEU A 293 10.33 -1.62 11.37
C LEU A 293 10.05 -0.11 11.35
N MET A 294 8.78 0.28 11.49
CA MET A 294 8.33 1.65 11.18
C MET A 294 7.57 2.33 12.32
N MET A 295 7.20 1.63 13.38
CA MET A 295 6.51 2.26 14.51
C MET A 295 7.35 2.22 15.78
N LEU A 296 8.04 1.11 16.04
CA LEU A 296 8.94 1.01 17.19
C LEU A 296 10.02 2.11 17.23
N PRO A 297 10.64 2.54 16.10
CA PRO A 297 11.53 3.70 16.12
C PRO A 297 10.87 5.00 16.62
N GLY A 298 9.56 5.19 16.37
CA GLY A 298 8.82 6.33 16.93
C GLY A 298 8.67 6.26 18.45
N VAL A 299 8.41 5.06 18.99
CA VAL A 299 8.39 4.83 20.45
C VAL A 299 9.79 5.08 21.05
N ILE A 300 10.85 4.60 20.39
CA ILE A 300 12.23 4.86 20.83
C ILE A 300 12.54 6.36 20.82
N ALA A 301 12.14 7.07 19.77
CA ALA A 301 12.31 8.52 19.66
C ALA A 301 11.60 9.28 20.79
N PHE A 302 10.41 8.81 21.23
CA PHE A 302 9.72 9.36 22.38
C PHE A 302 10.57 9.25 23.65
N HIS A 303 11.15 8.09 23.93
CA HIS A 303 12.00 7.90 25.11
C HIS A 303 13.32 8.67 25.04
N LEU A 304 13.86 8.94 23.84
CA LEU A 304 15.11 9.68 23.67
C LEU A 304 14.92 11.21 23.70
N TYR A 305 13.80 11.72 23.19
CA TYR A 305 13.61 13.16 22.97
C TYR A 305 12.50 13.77 23.81
N GLY A 306 11.71 12.97 24.55
CA GLY A 306 10.49 13.41 25.20
C GLY A 306 9.29 13.52 24.27
N GLY A 307 8.12 13.80 24.83
CA GLY A 307 6.86 13.96 24.08
C GLY A 307 6.78 15.27 23.29
N PRO A 308 5.88 15.37 22.29
CA PRO A 308 5.74 16.59 21.48
C PRO A 308 5.32 17.82 22.29
N ASP A 309 4.66 17.64 23.43
CA ASP A 309 4.19 18.72 24.32
C ASP A 309 5.15 18.99 25.49
N GLU A 310 6.28 18.30 25.57
CA GLU A 310 7.26 18.43 26.63
C GLU A 310 8.34 19.46 26.27
N SER A 311 8.93 20.09 27.29
CA SER A 311 10.07 20.99 27.09
C SER A 311 11.29 20.16 26.62
N GLY A 312 11.63 20.27 25.35
CA GLY A 312 12.68 19.46 24.69
C GLY A 312 12.16 18.47 23.65
N GLY A 313 10.85 18.27 23.56
CA GLY A 313 10.22 17.47 22.52
C GLY A 313 10.42 18.04 21.11
N LEU A 314 10.15 17.21 20.10
CA LEU A 314 10.30 17.61 18.70
C LEU A 314 9.17 18.56 18.27
N ALA A 315 9.50 19.56 17.45
CA ALA A 315 8.56 20.57 16.97
C ALA A 315 7.42 20.01 16.09
N SER A 316 7.59 18.80 15.55
CA SER A 316 6.57 18.06 14.80
C SER A 316 6.80 16.56 14.97
N ILE A 317 5.72 15.81 15.05
CA ILE A 317 5.78 14.34 15.11
C ILE A 317 6.46 13.73 13.87
N ASP A 318 6.36 14.37 12.71
CA ASP A 318 7.00 13.91 11.47
C ASP A 318 8.53 13.99 11.50
N LEU A 319 9.11 14.71 12.48
CA LEU A 319 10.57 14.80 12.68
C LEU A 319 11.14 13.60 13.44
N ALA A 320 10.32 12.77 14.07
CA ALA A 320 10.77 11.69 14.95
C ALA A 320 11.72 10.71 14.23
N TYR A 321 11.33 10.23 13.06
CA TYR A 321 12.15 9.25 12.32
C TYR A 321 13.42 9.87 11.71
N PRO A 322 13.36 11.00 10.99
CA PRO A 322 14.57 11.66 10.47
C PRO A 322 15.58 12.00 11.58
N ARG A 323 15.11 12.49 12.73
CA ARG A 323 15.97 12.83 13.87
C ARG A 323 16.64 11.59 14.44
N LEU A 324 15.88 10.53 14.69
CA LEU A 324 16.41 9.28 15.21
C LEU A 324 17.51 8.71 14.28
N ILE A 325 17.25 8.71 12.97
CA ILE A 325 18.22 8.23 11.98
C ILE A 325 19.50 9.05 12.03
N ALA A 326 19.41 10.38 12.08
CA ALA A 326 20.56 11.26 12.14
C ALA A 326 21.44 10.98 13.37
N ASP A 327 20.82 10.61 14.49
CA ASP A 327 21.53 10.39 15.75
C ASP A 327 22.07 8.95 15.89
N VAL A 328 21.39 7.92 15.33
CA VAL A 328 21.78 6.52 15.56
C VAL A 328 22.53 5.86 14.41
N LEU A 329 22.33 6.33 13.14
CA LEU A 329 23.00 5.74 12.00
C LEU A 329 24.43 6.26 11.86
N PRO A 330 25.41 5.37 11.68
CA PRO A 330 26.77 5.77 11.34
C PRO A 330 26.81 6.56 10.02
N SER A 331 27.66 7.56 9.93
CA SER A 331 27.75 8.45 8.76
C SER A 331 28.02 7.71 7.43
N TYR A 332 28.71 6.58 7.46
CA TYR A 332 28.93 5.75 6.27
C TYR A 332 27.66 5.01 5.80
N ALA A 333 26.70 4.74 6.70
CA ALA A 333 25.42 4.08 6.38
C ALA A 333 24.37 5.06 5.84
N MET A 334 24.52 6.37 6.06
CA MET A 334 23.55 7.39 5.65
C MET A 334 23.32 7.42 4.15
N GLY A 335 24.35 7.20 3.32
CA GLY A 335 24.18 7.15 1.86
C GLY A 335 23.37 5.94 1.39
N PHE A 336 23.54 4.78 2.04
CA PHE A 336 22.72 3.61 1.78
C PHE A 336 21.26 3.84 2.22
N PHE A 337 21.07 4.40 3.41
CA PHE A 337 19.74 4.77 3.89
C PHE A 337 18.99 5.69 2.91
N LEU A 338 19.70 6.74 2.45
CA LEU A 338 19.13 7.67 1.46
C LEU A 338 18.75 6.97 0.16
N ALA A 339 19.60 6.06 -0.35
CA ALA A 339 19.30 5.29 -1.55
C ALA A 339 18.05 4.43 -1.37
N VAL A 340 17.89 3.81 -0.20
CA VAL A 340 16.69 3.02 0.15
C VAL A 340 15.45 3.90 0.23
N LEU A 341 15.54 5.06 0.88
CA LEU A 341 14.44 6.01 1.00
C LEU A 341 13.99 6.52 -0.39
N LEU A 342 14.92 6.98 -1.21
CA LEU A 342 14.64 7.40 -2.58
C LEU A 342 14.11 6.23 -3.44
N GLY A 343 14.63 5.03 -3.22
CA GLY A 343 14.13 3.81 -3.83
C GLY A 343 12.66 3.56 -3.51
N ALA A 344 12.23 3.77 -2.27
CA ALA A 344 10.83 3.67 -1.86
C ALA A 344 9.94 4.73 -2.53
N VAL A 345 10.43 5.99 -2.61
CA VAL A 345 9.74 7.07 -3.32
C VAL A 345 9.57 6.72 -4.81
N PHE A 346 10.65 6.32 -5.49
CA PHE A 346 10.61 5.98 -6.91
C PHE A 346 9.75 4.76 -7.20
N SER A 347 9.76 3.75 -6.33
CA SER A 347 8.90 2.59 -6.45
C SER A 347 7.41 2.97 -6.49
N SER A 348 6.95 3.72 -5.50
CA SER A 348 5.57 4.17 -5.41
C SER A 348 5.19 5.09 -6.57
N PHE A 349 6.04 6.06 -6.87
CA PHE A 349 5.85 7.00 -7.98
C PHE A 349 5.74 6.29 -9.33
N ASN A 350 6.69 5.38 -9.63
CA ASN A 350 6.73 4.63 -10.88
C ASN A 350 5.54 3.69 -11.04
N SER A 351 5.14 3.05 -9.94
CA SER A 351 3.99 2.16 -9.89
C SER A 351 2.70 2.89 -10.21
N LEU A 352 2.51 4.06 -9.62
CA LEU A 352 1.35 4.92 -9.85
C LEU A 352 1.32 5.47 -11.27
N LEU A 353 2.45 5.96 -11.79
CA LEU A 353 2.55 6.45 -13.18
C LEU A 353 2.27 5.34 -14.19
N ASN A 354 2.88 4.15 -14.00
CA ASN A 354 2.65 3.01 -14.89
C ASN A 354 1.18 2.58 -14.86
N SER A 355 0.56 2.54 -13.69
CA SER A 355 -0.86 2.20 -13.55
C SER A 355 -1.77 3.25 -14.15
N ALA A 356 -1.51 4.54 -13.94
CA ALA A 356 -2.27 5.61 -14.56
C ALA A 356 -2.18 5.59 -16.09
N ALA A 357 -0.98 5.34 -16.64
CA ALA A 357 -0.78 5.17 -18.08
C ALA A 357 -1.50 3.92 -18.61
N THR A 358 -1.49 2.81 -17.86
CA THR A 358 -2.22 1.58 -18.20
C THR A 358 -3.72 1.85 -18.27
N LEU A 359 -4.29 2.46 -17.23
CA LEU A 359 -5.71 2.83 -17.18
C LEU A 359 -6.10 3.75 -18.32
N PHE A 360 -5.31 4.79 -18.59
CA PHE A 360 -5.58 5.68 -19.71
C PHE A 360 -5.55 4.94 -21.04
N CYS A 361 -4.48 4.20 -21.32
CA CYS A 361 -4.30 3.54 -22.60
C CYS A 361 -5.35 2.45 -22.84
N LEU A 362 -5.51 1.54 -21.87
CA LEU A 362 -6.34 0.35 -22.06
C LEU A 362 -7.82 0.63 -21.82
N ASP A 363 -8.17 1.44 -20.82
CA ASP A 363 -9.55 1.60 -20.36
C ASP A 363 -10.26 2.86 -20.87
N VAL A 364 -9.50 3.87 -21.33
CA VAL A 364 -10.06 5.12 -21.87
C VAL A 364 -9.73 5.27 -23.35
N TYR A 365 -8.45 5.27 -23.73
CA TYR A 365 -8.00 5.66 -25.06
C TYR A 365 -8.32 4.61 -26.13
N LEU A 366 -7.99 3.32 -25.92
CA LEU A 366 -8.31 2.27 -26.87
C LEU A 366 -9.83 2.10 -27.07
N PRO A 367 -10.68 2.03 -26.03
CA PRO A 367 -12.14 1.97 -26.20
C PRO A 367 -12.70 3.19 -26.91
N TYR A 368 -12.17 4.40 -26.64
CA TYR A 368 -12.58 5.61 -27.35
C TYR A 368 -12.25 5.53 -28.86
N ARG A 369 -11.04 5.09 -29.21
CA ARG A 369 -10.64 4.91 -30.61
C ARG A 369 -11.52 3.88 -31.34
N GLN A 370 -11.79 2.75 -30.67
CA GLN A 370 -12.64 1.70 -31.20
C GLN A 370 -14.06 2.18 -31.49
N ARG A 371 -14.66 2.94 -30.53
CA ARG A 371 -15.98 3.56 -30.73
C ARG A 371 -16.02 4.56 -31.90
N LYS A 372 -14.90 5.21 -32.20
CA LYS A 372 -14.74 6.15 -33.32
C LYS A 372 -14.35 5.48 -34.64
N GLY A 373 -14.30 4.16 -34.71
CA GLY A 373 -13.91 3.42 -35.92
C GLY A 373 -12.45 3.65 -36.37
N LYS A 374 -11.57 4.15 -35.47
CA LYS A 374 -10.17 4.40 -35.79
C LYS A 374 -9.39 3.08 -35.85
N ALA A 375 -8.42 2.97 -36.74
CA ALA A 375 -7.55 1.79 -36.88
C ALA A 375 -6.91 1.38 -35.54
N VAL A 376 -6.73 0.07 -35.37
CA VAL A 376 -6.01 -0.50 -34.24
C VAL A 376 -4.58 0.05 -34.23
N LEU A 377 -4.10 0.47 -33.06
CA LEU A 377 -2.72 0.91 -32.91
C LEU A 377 -1.79 -0.31 -32.78
N ASP A 378 -0.64 -0.20 -33.42
CA ASP A 378 0.48 -1.08 -33.11
C ASP A 378 1.02 -0.82 -31.69
N ASP A 379 1.72 -1.80 -31.14
CA ASP A 379 2.26 -1.73 -29.78
C ASP A 379 3.17 -0.50 -29.59
N SER A 380 4.00 -0.18 -30.61
CA SER A 380 4.93 0.94 -30.56
C SER A 380 4.21 2.29 -30.45
N ALA A 381 3.10 2.48 -31.17
CA ALA A 381 2.28 3.69 -31.09
C ALA A 381 1.57 3.78 -29.73
N LEU A 382 1.05 2.66 -29.21
CA LEU A 382 0.40 2.62 -27.90
C LEU A 382 1.40 2.97 -26.78
N LEU A 383 2.61 2.42 -26.83
CA LEU A 383 3.68 2.73 -25.86
C LEU A 383 4.12 4.19 -25.92
N ARG A 384 4.14 4.80 -27.11
CA ARG A 384 4.38 6.26 -27.24
C ARG A 384 3.30 7.07 -26.54
N VAL A 385 2.03 6.67 -26.65
CA VAL A 385 0.93 7.31 -25.92
C VAL A 385 1.11 7.14 -24.42
N ALA A 386 1.39 5.93 -23.95
CA ALA A 386 1.61 5.64 -22.53
C ALA A 386 2.72 6.52 -21.92
N ARG A 387 3.87 6.63 -22.60
CA ARG A 387 4.99 7.48 -22.19
C ARG A 387 4.60 8.96 -22.11
N ARG A 388 3.87 9.48 -23.10
CA ARG A 388 3.39 10.87 -23.08
C ARG A 388 2.45 11.13 -21.91
N VAL A 389 1.53 10.23 -21.66
CA VAL A 389 0.59 10.34 -20.54
C VAL A 389 1.33 10.31 -19.20
N SER A 390 2.31 9.41 -19.03
CA SER A 390 3.14 9.39 -17.82
C SER A 390 3.85 10.73 -17.59
N VAL A 391 4.44 11.31 -18.64
CA VAL A 391 5.11 12.62 -18.54
C VAL A 391 4.11 13.72 -18.14
N VAL A 392 2.94 13.76 -18.76
CA VAL A 392 1.90 14.78 -18.44
C VAL A 392 1.45 14.65 -16.97
N ILE A 393 1.20 13.43 -16.49
CA ILE A 393 0.79 13.20 -15.10
C ILE A 393 1.93 13.57 -14.14
N ALA A 394 3.18 13.24 -14.47
CA ALA A 394 4.34 13.61 -13.66
C ALA A 394 4.48 15.14 -13.54
N LEU A 395 4.42 15.87 -14.66
CA LEU A 395 4.50 17.33 -14.66
C LEU A 395 3.36 17.97 -13.87
N PHE A 396 2.15 17.45 -14.01
CA PHE A 396 1.00 17.89 -13.21
C PHE A 396 1.25 17.68 -11.71
N SER A 397 1.78 16.52 -11.33
CA SER A 397 2.10 16.20 -9.94
C SER A 397 3.18 17.10 -9.35
N PHE A 398 4.14 17.58 -10.15
CA PHE A 398 5.17 18.55 -9.70
C PHE A 398 4.55 19.91 -9.31
N VAL A 399 3.44 20.28 -9.95
CA VAL A 399 2.70 21.51 -9.62
C VAL A 399 1.83 21.32 -8.37
N VAL A 400 1.19 20.15 -8.22
CA VAL A 400 0.29 19.87 -7.10
C VAL A 400 1.04 19.55 -5.80
N ALA A 401 2.16 18.82 -5.87
CA ALA A 401 2.87 18.36 -4.68
C ALA A 401 3.30 19.49 -3.71
N PRO A 402 3.83 20.64 -4.16
CA PRO A 402 4.17 21.74 -3.25
C PRO A 402 2.97 22.32 -2.51
N LEU A 403 1.75 22.20 -3.06
CA LEU A 403 0.55 22.73 -2.43
C LEU A 403 0.16 21.96 -1.16
N LEU A 404 0.65 20.73 -1.01
CA LEU A 404 0.40 19.90 0.17
C LEU A 404 1.05 20.46 1.46
N GLN A 405 2.01 21.38 1.35
CA GLN A 405 2.56 22.09 2.51
C GLN A 405 1.53 22.93 3.27
N PHE A 406 0.44 23.29 2.60
CA PHE A 406 -0.65 24.09 3.18
C PHE A 406 -1.76 23.23 3.80
N ALA A 407 -1.59 21.91 3.86
CA ALA A 407 -2.57 20.99 4.43
C ALA A 407 -2.65 21.15 5.97
N PRO A 408 -3.81 21.54 6.54
CA PRO A 408 -3.91 21.90 7.95
C PRO A 408 -3.76 20.71 8.90
N ASP A 409 -4.17 19.50 8.49
CA ASP A 409 -4.26 18.31 9.35
C ASP A 409 -3.09 17.34 9.15
N GLY A 410 -2.00 17.78 8.51
CA GLY A 410 -0.87 16.92 8.15
C GLY A 410 -1.12 16.05 6.92
N LEU A 411 -0.02 15.60 6.31
CA LEU A 411 -0.04 14.85 5.05
C LEU A 411 -0.85 13.54 5.13
N TRP A 412 -0.66 12.80 6.23
CA TRP A 412 -1.29 11.49 6.40
C TRP A 412 -2.82 11.57 6.41
N GLN A 413 -3.38 12.52 7.15
CA GLN A 413 -4.82 12.71 7.24
C GLN A 413 -5.41 13.13 5.89
N VAL A 414 -4.77 14.07 5.19
CA VAL A 414 -5.21 14.51 3.87
C VAL A 414 -5.27 13.35 2.88
N ILE A 415 -4.23 12.52 2.82
CA ILE A 415 -4.21 11.34 1.95
C ILE A 415 -5.41 10.43 2.25
N ARG A 416 -5.68 10.16 3.53
CA ARG A 416 -6.77 9.24 3.93
C ARG A 416 -8.15 9.78 3.59
N VAL A 417 -8.40 11.05 3.86
CA VAL A 417 -9.67 11.69 3.51
C VAL A 417 -9.90 11.67 2.00
N PHE A 418 -8.91 12.07 1.21
CA PHE A 418 -9.10 12.15 -0.24
C PHE A 418 -9.12 10.78 -0.95
N THR A 419 -8.40 9.79 -0.47
CA THR A 419 -8.50 8.43 -1.01
C THR A 419 -9.87 7.81 -0.74
N GLY A 420 -10.57 8.28 0.30
CA GLY A 420 -11.96 7.92 0.58
C GLY A 420 -12.90 8.10 -0.60
N PHE A 421 -12.69 9.12 -1.42
CA PHE A 421 -13.54 9.41 -2.59
C PHE A 421 -13.64 8.28 -3.61
N TYR A 422 -12.64 7.42 -3.70
CA TYR A 422 -12.65 6.31 -4.65
C TYR A 422 -12.53 4.92 -4.01
N ASN A 423 -12.08 4.82 -2.76
CA ASN A 423 -11.90 3.55 -2.07
C ASN A 423 -13.23 2.79 -1.91
N ILE A 424 -14.19 3.44 -1.28
CA ILE A 424 -15.41 2.79 -0.81
C ILE A 424 -16.35 2.41 -1.96
N PRO A 425 -16.67 3.32 -2.91
CA PRO A 425 -17.54 2.95 -4.01
C PRO A 425 -16.95 1.85 -4.89
N ILE A 426 -15.65 1.84 -5.13
CA ILE A 426 -15.01 0.79 -5.95
C ILE A 426 -15.07 -0.56 -5.27
N ILE A 427 -14.76 -0.67 -3.97
CA ILE A 427 -14.81 -1.96 -3.28
C ILE A 427 -16.24 -2.49 -3.15
N ALA A 428 -17.23 -1.62 -2.91
CA ALA A 428 -18.64 -1.99 -2.88
C ALA A 428 -19.10 -2.55 -4.24
N ILE A 429 -18.77 -1.86 -5.33
CA ILE A 429 -19.08 -2.28 -6.71
C ILE A 429 -18.41 -3.63 -7.03
N VAL A 430 -17.16 -3.82 -6.67
CA VAL A 430 -16.42 -5.05 -6.98
C VAL A 430 -16.97 -6.23 -6.16
N ILE A 431 -17.20 -6.07 -4.87
CA ILE A 431 -17.74 -7.14 -4.02
C ILE A 431 -19.13 -7.54 -4.55
N VAL A 432 -20.05 -6.59 -4.72
CA VAL A 432 -21.38 -6.91 -5.23
C VAL A 432 -21.30 -7.44 -6.66
N GLY A 433 -20.42 -6.92 -7.49
CA GLY A 433 -20.16 -7.40 -8.85
C GLY A 433 -19.73 -8.87 -8.91
N LEU A 434 -18.92 -9.33 -7.96
CA LEU A 434 -18.43 -10.72 -7.88
C LEU A 434 -19.50 -11.70 -7.37
N PHE A 435 -20.37 -11.27 -6.45
CA PHE A 435 -21.27 -12.18 -5.75
C PHE A 435 -22.74 -12.06 -6.14
N SER A 436 -23.18 -10.95 -6.74
CA SER A 436 -24.55 -10.73 -7.18
C SER A 436 -24.65 -10.62 -8.70
N LEU A 437 -25.10 -11.69 -9.36
CA LEU A 437 -25.01 -11.87 -10.82
C LEU A 437 -25.99 -11.01 -11.65
N ARG A 438 -27.03 -10.44 -11.03
CA ARG A 438 -28.12 -9.74 -11.74
C ARG A 438 -28.14 -8.22 -11.55
N VAL A 439 -27.20 -7.65 -10.81
CA VAL A 439 -27.11 -6.19 -10.66
C VAL A 439 -26.77 -5.54 -12.00
N PRO A 440 -27.57 -4.55 -12.47
CA PRO A 440 -27.36 -3.87 -13.75
C PRO A 440 -26.27 -2.80 -13.66
N ALA A 441 -25.77 -2.34 -14.80
CA ALA A 441 -24.77 -1.27 -14.88
C ALA A 441 -25.22 0.09 -14.31
N LEU A 442 -26.52 0.28 -14.12
CA LEU A 442 -27.09 1.46 -13.46
C LEU A 442 -26.64 1.54 -12.00
N GLY A 443 -26.56 0.39 -11.28
CA GLY A 443 -26.17 0.35 -9.88
C GLY A 443 -24.83 1.01 -9.59
N PRO A 444 -23.72 0.57 -10.22
CA PRO A 444 -22.41 1.21 -10.08
C PRO A 444 -22.39 2.71 -10.37
N LYS A 445 -23.13 3.18 -11.39
CA LYS A 445 -23.21 4.59 -11.75
C LYS A 445 -23.87 5.42 -10.67
N LEU A 446 -24.98 4.89 -10.09
CA LEU A 446 -25.65 5.53 -8.97
C LEU A 446 -24.79 5.56 -7.73
N VAL A 447 -24.07 4.47 -7.43
CA VAL A 447 -23.17 4.38 -6.27
C VAL A 447 -22.04 5.41 -6.38
N ILE A 448 -21.36 5.51 -7.52
CA ILE A 448 -20.28 6.49 -7.70
C ILE A 448 -20.83 7.92 -7.55
N GLY A 449 -21.95 8.25 -8.20
CA GLY A 449 -22.57 9.57 -8.08
C GLY A 449 -23.00 9.88 -6.64
N PHE A 450 -23.68 8.95 -5.98
CA PHE A 450 -24.08 9.07 -4.58
C PHE A 450 -22.87 9.28 -3.67
N HIS A 451 -21.84 8.43 -3.81
CA HIS A 451 -20.66 8.50 -2.95
C HIS A 451 -19.94 9.84 -3.06
N LEU A 452 -19.65 10.28 -4.29
CA LEU A 452 -18.96 11.57 -4.51
C LEU A 452 -19.72 12.74 -3.88
N LEU A 453 -21.05 12.74 -3.99
CA LEU A 453 -21.90 13.78 -3.40
C LEU A 453 -21.95 13.64 -1.87
N ALA A 454 -22.34 12.47 -1.35
CA ALA A 454 -22.55 12.26 0.07
C ALA A 454 -21.26 12.40 0.87
N TYR A 455 -20.17 11.74 0.43
CA TYR A 455 -18.89 11.83 1.08
C TYR A 455 -18.30 13.25 1.00
N GLY A 456 -18.44 13.93 -0.16
CA GLY A 456 -18.01 15.32 -0.31
C GLY A 456 -18.76 16.27 0.62
N LEU A 457 -20.08 16.14 0.73
CA LEU A 457 -20.88 16.95 1.68
C LEU A 457 -20.48 16.67 3.14
N LEU A 458 -20.31 15.41 3.53
CA LEU A 458 -19.91 15.04 4.88
C LEU A 458 -18.51 15.54 5.26
N GLN A 459 -17.56 15.53 4.31
CA GLN A 459 -16.18 15.94 4.60
C GLN A 459 -15.93 17.45 4.51
N PHE A 460 -16.67 18.19 3.68
CA PHE A 460 -16.38 19.59 3.44
C PHE A 460 -17.47 20.56 3.89
N VAL A 461 -18.74 20.14 3.90
CA VAL A 461 -19.86 21.01 4.28
C VAL A 461 -20.32 20.74 5.70
N PHE A 462 -20.45 19.48 6.07
CA PHE A 462 -20.97 19.06 7.38
C PHE A 462 -19.89 18.51 8.32
N LYS A 463 -18.61 18.80 8.06
CA LYS A 463 -17.49 18.28 8.88
C LYS A 463 -17.68 18.57 10.38
N ASP A 464 -18.10 19.79 10.71
CA ASP A 464 -18.26 20.24 12.10
C ASP A 464 -19.60 19.81 12.74
N ALA A 465 -20.55 19.32 11.91
CA ALA A 465 -21.85 18.86 12.38
C ALA A 465 -21.91 17.33 12.61
N VAL A 466 -20.92 16.59 12.10
CA VAL A 466 -20.88 15.12 12.14
C VAL A 466 -19.67 14.69 12.97
N ASP A 467 -19.91 14.45 14.26
CA ASP A 467 -18.90 13.95 15.20
C ASP A 467 -18.75 12.42 15.07
N VAL A 468 -18.38 11.95 13.86
CA VAL A 468 -18.14 10.54 13.57
C VAL A 468 -16.79 10.39 12.87
N HIS A 469 -15.93 9.55 13.43
CA HIS A 469 -14.62 9.28 12.85
C HIS A 469 -14.76 8.79 11.38
N PHE A 470 -13.94 9.32 10.47
CA PHE A 470 -14.07 9.08 9.01
C PHE A 470 -14.08 7.59 8.63
N LEU A 471 -13.40 6.72 9.39
CA LEU A 471 -13.44 5.27 9.16
C LEU A 471 -14.82 4.67 9.44
N HIS A 472 -15.56 5.18 10.42
CA HIS A 472 -16.95 4.75 10.62
C HIS A 472 -17.86 5.25 9.50
N LEU A 473 -17.61 6.46 8.98
CA LEU A 473 -18.32 6.94 7.79
C LEU A 473 -18.10 6.04 6.57
N TYR A 474 -16.89 5.52 6.38
CA TYR A 474 -16.61 4.53 5.34
C TYR A 474 -17.53 3.30 5.42
N ALA A 475 -17.70 2.75 6.63
CA ALA A 475 -18.56 1.60 6.84
C ALA A 475 -20.05 1.93 6.57
N ILE A 476 -20.51 3.08 7.05
CA ILE A 476 -21.90 3.53 6.82
C ILE A 476 -22.17 3.69 5.33
N LEU A 477 -21.28 4.41 4.61
CA LEU A 477 -21.43 4.61 3.17
C LEU A 477 -21.35 3.28 2.41
N PHE A 478 -20.42 2.39 2.77
CA PHE A 478 -20.32 1.06 2.16
C PHE A 478 -21.64 0.27 2.26
N VAL A 479 -22.26 0.24 3.45
CA VAL A 479 -23.55 -0.46 3.65
C VAL A 479 -24.65 0.16 2.80
N ILE A 480 -24.74 1.49 2.73
CA ILE A 480 -25.73 2.20 1.88
C ILE A 480 -25.48 1.87 0.41
N GLU A 481 -24.23 1.88 -0.04
CA GLU A 481 -23.83 1.59 -1.43
C GLU A 481 -24.14 0.16 -1.83
N VAL A 482 -23.85 -0.81 -0.97
CA VAL A 482 -24.28 -2.20 -1.17
C VAL A 482 -25.80 -2.28 -1.25
N GLY A 483 -26.53 -1.56 -0.39
CA GLY A 483 -27.98 -1.44 -0.44
C GLY A 483 -28.49 -0.90 -1.79
N ILE A 484 -27.88 0.18 -2.32
CA ILE A 484 -28.21 0.76 -3.63
C ILE A 484 -27.97 -0.28 -4.75
N LEU A 485 -26.82 -0.97 -4.73
CA LEU A 485 -26.50 -1.99 -5.72
C LEU A 485 -27.52 -3.15 -5.71
N LEU A 486 -27.82 -3.68 -4.53
CA LEU A 486 -28.79 -4.78 -4.39
C LEU A 486 -30.22 -4.34 -4.74
N ALA A 487 -30.63 -3.14 -4.35
CA ALA A 487 -31.93 -2.57 -4.73
C ALA A 487 -32.05 -2.42 -6.26
N THR A 488 -31.01 -1.93 -6.94
CA THR A 488 -31.02 -1.87 -8.42
C THR A 488 -31.08 -3.26 -9.04
N GLY A 489 -30.43 -4.25 -8.44
CA GLY A 489 -30.51 -5.65 -8.85
C GLY A 489 -31.89 -6.28 -8.62
N TYR A 490 -32.61 -5.83 -7.61
CA TYR A 490 -33.98 -6.29 -7.31
C TYR A 490 -35.02 -5.62 -8.21
N PHE A 491 -35.01 -4.28 -8.31
CA PHE A 491 -36.04 -3.54 -9.05
C PHE A 491 -35.84 -3.52 -10.57
N LYS A 492 -34.58 -3.58 -11.04
CA LYS A 492 -34.20 -3.55 -12.47
C LYS A 492 -33.11 -4.59 -12.77
N PRO A 493 -33.38 -5.89 -12.54
CA PRO A 493 -32.36 -6.92 -12.75
C PRO A 493 -31.92 -6.97 -14.21
N ARG A 494 -30.68 -7.40 -14.47
CA ARG A 494 -30.26 -7.78 -15.83
C ARG A 494 -31.17 -8.91 -16.33
N ALA A 495 -31.50 -8.85 -17.62
CA ALA A 495 -32.28 -9.90 -18.29
C ALA A 495 -31.59 -11.26 -18.16
N GLU A 496 -30.28 -11.30 -18.37
CA GLU A 496 -29.46 -12.51 -18.18
C GLU A 496 -28.51 -12.32 -17.00
N ALA A 497 -28.39 -13.37 -16.17
CA ALA A 497 -27.38 -13.42 -15.13
C ALA A 497 -25.97 -13.36 -15.77
N TRP A 498 -25.10 -12.55 -15.18
CA TRP A 498 -23.71 -12.50 -15.65
C TRP A 498 -23.04 -13.86 -15.51
N ARG A 499 -22.38 -14.28 -16.57
CA ARG A 499 -21.55 -15.50 -16.58
C ARG A 499 -20.09 -15.07 -16.59
N TYR A 500 -19.36 -15.67 -15.69
CA TYR A 500 -17.92 -15.40 -15.59
C TYR A 500 -17.20 -15.99 -16.80
N SER A 501 -16.49 -15.15 -17.58
CA SER A 501 -15.67 -15.61 -18.70
C SER A 501 -14.34 -16.15 -18.17
N THR A 502 -14.00 -17.39 -18.51
CA THR A 502 -12.72 -18.01 -18.13
C THR A 502 -11.88 -18.22 -19.37
N THR A 503 -10.69 -17.63 -19.41
CA THR A 503 -9.75 -17.75 -20.55
C THR A 503 -8.53 -18.61 -20.22
N HIS A 504 -8.24 -18.84 -18.93
CA HIS A 504 -7.14 -19.70 -18.43
C HIS A 504 -5.79 -19.45 -19.11
N LEU A 505 -5.39 -18.17 -19.29
CA LEU A 505 -4.10 -17.83 -19.90
C LEU A 505 -2.89 -18.24 -19.05
N VAL A 506 -3.09 -18.52 -17.78
CA VAL A 506 -2.05 -18.96 -16.85
C VAL A 506 -2.52 -20.21 -16.10
N PRO A 507 -1.56 -21.06 -15.60
CA PRO A 507 -1.91 -22.23 -14.79
C PRO A 507 -2.71 -21.84 -13.54
N MET A 508 -3.89 -22.46 -13.36
CA MET A 508 -4.85 -22.13 -12.30
C MET A 508 -4.79 -23.07 -11.10
N GLN A 509 -3.77 -23.94 -11.03
CA GLN A 509 -3.58 -24.81 -9.87
C GLN A 509 -3.22 -23.95 -8.64
N PRO A 510 -3.99 -24.06 -7.53
CA PRO A 510 -3.71 -23.26 -6.34
C PRO A 510 -2.48 -23.80 -5.60
N TRP A 511 -1.79 -22.91 -4.89
CA TRP A 511 -0.65 -23.30 -4.05
C TRP A 511 -1.08 -24.28 -2.94
N ARG A 512 -0.36 -25.38 -2.79
CA ARG A 512 -0.67 -26.44 -1.81
C ARG A 512 -0.75 -25.90 -0.38
N PHE A 513 0.20 -25.08 0.02
CA PHE A 513 0.31 -24.57 1.40
C PHE A 513 -0.38 -23.22 1.64
N ARG A 514 -1.28 -22.76 0.73
CA ARG A 514 -1.98 -21.48 0.89
C ARG A 514 -2.77 -21.35 2.19
N ILE A 515 -3.42 -22.44 2.65
CA ILE A 515 -4.24 -22.43 3.87
C ILE A 515 -3.39 -22.35 5.14
N PRO A 516 -2.39 -23.23 5.37
CA PRO A 516 -1.56 -23.11 6.57
C PRO A 516 -0.76 -21.80 6.58
N CYS A 517 -0.30 -21.30 5.42
CA CYS A 517 0.37 -20.02 5.34
C CYS A 517 -0.56 -18.85 5.74
N ALA A 518 -1.80 -18.84 5.26
CA ALA A 518 -2.79 -17.82 5.63
C ALA A 518 -3.17 -17.90 7.13
N ALA A 519 -3.35 -19.11 7.66
CA ALA A 519 -3.62 -19.31 9.08
C ALA A 519 -2.47 -18.80 9.95
N THR A 520 -1.22 -19.07 9.58
CA THR A 520 -0.04 -18.54 10.28
C THR A 520 -0.02 -17.00 10.21
N LEU A 521 -0.28 -16.42 9.04
CA LEU A 521 -0.34 -14.96 8.88
C LEU A 521 -1.38 -14.34 9.82
N LEU A 522 -2.60 -14.88 9.84
CA LEU A 522 -3.67 -14.39 10.72
C LEU A 522 -3.33 -14.60 12.21
N SER A 523 -2.69 -15.71 12.55
CA SER A 523 -2.22 -15.94 13.92
C SER A 523 -1.14 -14.94 14.34
N CYS A 524 -0.24 -14.55 13.43
CA CYS A 524 0.73 -13.48 13.70
C CYS A 524 0.04 -12.14 13.95
N VAL A 525 -1.04 -11.81 13.22
CA VAL A 525 -1.85 -10.61 13.47
C VAL A 525 -2.44 -10.63 14.87
N VAL A 526 -3.05 -11.75 15.28
CA VAL A 526 -3.60 -11.90 16.64
C VAL A 526 -2.49 -11.81 17.69
N ALA A 527 -1.36 -12.46 17.47
CA ALA A 527 -0.21 -12.43 18.38
C ALA A 527 0.34 -11.02 18.59
N LEU A 528 0.39 -10.19 17.53
CA LEU A 528 0.80 -8.77 17.64
C LEU A 528 -0.17 -7.95 18.50
N TYR A 529 -1.48 -8.12 18.32
CA TYR A 529 -2.45 -7.44 19.18
C TYR A 529 -2.42 -7.92 20.61
N LEU A 530 -2.18 -9.22 20.85
CA LEU A 530 -1.95 -9.72 22.20
C LEU A 530 -0.68 -9.11 22.82
N LEU A 531 0.41 -9.04 22.05
CA LEU A 531 1.70 -8.49 22.52
C LEU A 531 1.59 -7.01 22.89
N PHE A 532 0.97 -6.21 22.03
CA PHE A 532 0.84 -4.76 22.18
C PHE A 532 -0.52 -4.34 22.76
N SER A 533 -0.97 -5.03 23.78
CA SER A 533 -2.23 -4.78 24.49
C SER A 533 -2.05 -4.84 26.00
N PRO A 534 -3.08 -4.47 26.78
CA PRO A 534 -3.07 -4.64 28.24
C PRO A 534 -2.83 -6.09 28.74
N ILE A 535 -3.10 -7.10 27.89
CA ILE A 535 -2.78 -8.50 28.22
C ILE A 535 -1.28 -8.78 28.03
N GLY A 536 -0.63 -8.08 27.11
CA GLY A 536 0.79 -8.22 26.77
C GLY A 536 1.68 -7.20 27.48
N LEU A 537 2.55 -6.55 26.71
CA LEU A 537 3.60 -5.65 27.22
C LEU A 537 3.03 -4.43 27.97
N VAL A 538 1.90 -3.90 27.57
CA VAL A 538 1.29 -2.72 28.18
C VAL A 538 0.89 -2.97 29.63
N GLY A 539 0.42 -4.16 29.95
CA GLY A 539 0.02 -4.58 31.30
C GLY A 539 1.02 -5.50 32.02
N GLY A 540 2.24 -5.66 31.50
CA GLY A 540 3.29 -6.44 32.14
C GLY A 540 3.19 -7.96 31.95
N LEU A 541 2.74 -8.41 30.77
CA LEU A 541 2.62 -9.84 30.39
C LEU A 541 1.72 -10.63 31.35
N SER A 542 0.43 -10.44 31.25
CA SER A 542 -0.56 -11.12 32.11
C SER A 542 -0.49 -12.64 32.00
N ASN A 543 -0.98 -13.34 33.02
CA ASN A 543 -1.03 -14.81 33.04
C ASN A 543 -1.79 -15.44 31.86
N SER A 544 -2.68 -14.66 31.22
CA SER A 544 -3.45 -15.10 30.04
C SER A 544 -2.66 -15.01 28.74
N PHE A 545 -1.57 -14.24 28.68
CA PHE A 545 -0.78 -14.03 27.46
C PHE A 545 -0.16 -15.34 26.94
N TRP A 546 0.60 -16.04 27.78
CA TRP A 546 1.34 -17.23 27.36
C TRP A 546 0.45 -18.38 26.88
N PRO A 547 -0.66 -18.74 27.57
CA PRO A 547 -1.58 -19.76 27.07
C PRO A 547 -2.14 -19.45 25.68
N LEU A 548 -2.45 -18.17 25.38
CA LEU A 548 -2.95 -17.78 24.07
C LEU A 548 -1.89 -17.91 22.98
N ILE A 549 -0.64 -17.50 23.25
CA ILE A 549 0.48 -17.67 22.31
C ILE A 549 0.77 -19.16 22.07
N VAL A 550 0.76 -19.98 23.12
CA VAL A 550 0.94 -21.44 23.00
C VAL A 550 -0.16 -22.05 22.13
N LEU A 551 -1.42 -21.67 22.37
CA LEU A 551 -2.56 -22.15 21.56
C LEU A 551 -2.41 -21.80 20.07
N LEU A 552 -2.02 -20.57 19.76
CA LEU A 552 -1.77 -20.12 18.37
C LEU A 552 -0.61 -20.92 17.74
N THR A 553 0.48 -21.12 18.47
CA THR A 553 1.68 -21.82 17.98
C THR A 553 1.40 -23.31 17.75
N VAL A 554 0.77 -23.98 18.72
CA VAL A 554 0.44 -25.41 18.63
C VAL A 554 -0.61 -25.64 17.53
N GLY A 555 -1.64 -24.79 17.44
CA GLY A 555 -2.66 -24.88 16.41
C GLY A 555 -2.07 -24.73 14.99
N ASN A 556 -1.17 -23.78 14.80
CA ASN A 556 -0.44 -23.62 13.52
C ASN A 556 0.46 -24.82 13.23
N GLY A 557 1.25 -25.27 14.21
CA GLY A 557 2.11 -26.44 14.07
C GLY A 557 1.33 -27.70 13.65
N ALA A 558 0.19 -27.95 14.30
CA ALA A 558 -0.70 -29.05 13.94
C ALA A 558 -1.25 -28.92 12.52
N LEU A 559 -1.65 -27.72 12.09
CA LEU A 559 -2.14 -27.46 10.75
C LEU A 559 -1.04 -27.69 9.70
N TRP A 560 0.16 -27.21 9.93
CA TRP A 560 1.30 -27.44 9.03
C TRP A 560 1.67 -28.92 8.94
N ALA A 561 1.72 -29.62 10.06
CA ALA A 561 1.97 -31.07 10.11
C ALA A 561 0.90 -31.85 9.32
N TRP A 562 -0.38 -31.51 9.51
CA TRP A 562 -1.48 -32.14 8.78
C TRP A 562 -1.37 -31.93 7.25
N TYR A 563 -1.00 -30.73 6.80
CA TYR A 563 -0.77 -30.46 5.37
C TYR A 563 0.49 -31.17 4.82
N ALA A 564 1.58 -31.20 5.59
CA ALA A 564 2.81 -31.89 5.22
C ALA A 564 2.60 -33.40 5.04
N LEU A 565 1.80 -34.00 5.92
CA LEU A 565 1.47 -35.45 5.91
C LEU A 565 0.39 -35.82 4.88
N GLY A 566 -0.05 -34.91 4.02
CA GLY A 566 -1.02 -35.18 2.95
C GLY A 566 -2.48 -35.27 3.39
N GLY A 567 -2.81 -34.87 4.63
CA GLY A 567 -4.17 -34.92 5.16
C GLY A 567 -5.21 -34.17 4.32
N HIS A 568 -4.80 -33.08 3.63
CA HIS A 568 -5.65 -32.30 2.74
C HIS A 568 -6.07 -33.06 1.46
N GLU A 569 -5.26 -34.01 0.95
CA GLU A 569 -5.57 -34.82 -0.22
C GLU A 569 -6.65 -35.86 0.08
N ARG A 570 -6.63 -36.44 1.28
CA ARG A 570 -7.66 -37.40 1.74
C ARG A 570 -9.03 -36.75 1.85
N PHE A 571 -9.10 -35.47 2.21
CA PHE A 571 -10.37 -34.72 2.30
C PHE A 571 -10.95 -34.36 0.91
N ALA A 572 -10.10 -34.15 -0.10
CA ALA A 572 -10.52 -33.87 -1.48
C ALA A 572 -11.10 -35.12 -2.16
N ILE A 573 -10.58 -36.30 -1.82
CA ILE A 573 -11.05 -37.59 -2.37
C ILE A 573 -12.41 -37.97 -1.76
N SER A 574 -12.69 -37.61 -0.48
CA SER A 574 -13.96 -37.94 0.17
C SER A 574 -15.13 -37.06 -0.27
N LYS A 575 -14.89 -36.00 -1.06
CA LYS A 575 -15.92 -35.09 -1.62
C LYS A 575 -16.21 -35.31 -3.12
N ARG A 576 -15.53 -36.28 -3.75
CA ARG A 576 -15.89 -36.83 -5.07
C ARG A 576 -16.71 -38.09 -4.87
#